data_9dcb26e8d8f1b255cb21484777f2c387
#
_entry.id   9dcb26e8d8f1b255cb21484777f2c387
#
_cell.length_a   1.000
_cell.length_b   1.000
_cell.length_c   1.000
_cell.angle_alpha   90.00
_cell.angle_beta   90.00
_cell.angle_gamma   90.00
#
_symmetry.space_group_name_H-M   'P 1'
#
loop_
_entity.id
_entity.type
_entity.pdbx_description
1 polymer ?
#
loop_
_entity_poly.entity_id
_entity_poly.type
_entity_poly.pdbx_seq_one_letter_code
_entity_poly.pdbx_strand_id
1 'polypeptide(L)'
;GFLISAMHRMLMMADTDAQKKNIKKKQLHGFELQSNMFAVAAANMILRKDGNSNLECCDFLRKKPAQVQMKGATVGLMNPPYSQGTKADPEQYELSFIEHLLDSLTDGARAAVIVPQSSMTGKSKAEQAFKKNIMKNHTLEGVITCNTDTFYGVGTNPVIAVFTAHEPHDADKVCKFIDFRDDGYEVRAHV
;
A
#
# COMPACT_ATOMS: atom_id res chain seq x y z
N GLY A 1 -2.47 -0.85 -11.66
CA GLY A 1 -1.13 -1.20 -11.19
C GLY A 1 -1.13 -2.37 -10.22
N PHE A 2 -1.19 -2.13 -8.91
CA PHE A 2 -0.93 -3.14 -7.87
C PHE A 2 -1.77 -4.41 -7.98
N LEU A 3 -3.08 -4.30 -8.16
CA LEU A 3 -3.94 -5.49 -8.26
C LEU A 3 -3.59 -6.38 -9.44
N ILE A 4 -3.21 -5.79 -10.57
CA ILE A 4 -2.79 -6.54 -11.76
C ILE A 4 -1.50 -7.30 -11.48
N SER A 5 -0.51 -6.64 -10.88
CA SER A 5 0.78 -7.24 -10.52
C SER A 5 0.58 -8.34 -9.47
N ALA A 6 -0.25 -8.10 -8.46
CA ALA A 6 -0.61 -9.09 -7.46
C ALA A 6 -1.30 -10.30 -8.07
N MET A 7 -2.31 -10.10 -8.92
CA MET A 7 -2.99 -11.17 -9.65
C MET A 7 -2.02 -12.02 -10.46
N HIS A 8 -1.16 -11.35 -11.24
CA HIS A 8 -0.18 -12.06 -12.06
C HIS A 8 0.76 -12.91 -11.20
N ARG A 9 1.29 -12.35 -10.12
CA ARG A 9 2.16 -13.08 -9.20
C ARG A 9 1.46 -14.27 -8.56
N MET A 10 0.22 -14.10 -8.08
CA MET A 10 -0.56 -15.17 -7.47
C MET A 10 -0.90 -16.29 -8.48
N LEU A 11 -1.25 -15.91 -9.72
CA LEU A 11 -1.54 -16.89 -10.77
C LEU A 11 -0.30 -17.73 -11.17
N MET A 12 0.90 -17.14 -11.11
CA MET A 12 2.15 -17.88 -11.34
C MET A 12 2.44 -18.90 -10.24
N MET A 13 1.91 -18.69 -9.04
CA MET A 13 2.07 -19.60 -7.88
C MET A 13 0.95 -20.62 -7.76
N ALA A 14 -0.06 -20.54 -8.62
CA ALA A 14 -1.23 -21.44 -8.57
C ALA A 14 -1.01 -22.68 -9.41
N ASP A 15 -1.12 -23.86 -8.78
CA ASP A 15 -0.89 -25.15 -9.42
C ASP A 15 -2.12 -25.69 -10.16
N THR A 16 -3.32 -25.27 -9.74
CA THR A 16 -4.58 -25.80 -10.28
C THR A 16 -5.49 -24.71 -10.81
N ASP A 17 -6.37 -25.07 -11.75
CA ASP A 17 -7.37 -24.13 -12.28
C ASP A 17 -8.40 -23.70 -11.21
N ALA A 18 -8.66 -24.56 -10.22
CA ALA A 18 -9.49 -24.20 -9.07
C ALA A 18 -8.86 -23.06 -8.24
N GLN A 19 -7.55 -23.14 -7.97
CA GLN A 19 -6.81 -22.06 -7.31
C GLN A 19 -6.81 -20.77 -8.14
N LYS A 20 -6.55 -20.85 -9.45
CA LYS A 20 -6.59 -19.69 -10.36
C LYS A 20 -7.96 -19.03 -10.36
N LYS A 21 -9.03 -19.82 -10.38
CA LYS A 21 -10.41 -19.31 -10.29
C LYS A 21 -10.70 -18.64 -8.94
N ASN A 22 -10.20 -19.22 -7.84
CA ASN A 22 -10.37 -18.66 -6.50
C ASN A 22 -9.64 -17.32 -6.34
N ILE A 23 -8.39 -17.23 -6.85
CA ILE A 23 -7.61 -15.97 -6.87
C ILE A 23 -8.45 -14.85 -7.50
N LYS A 24 -8.94 -15.07 -8.72
CA LYS A 24 -9.70 -14.09 -9.47
C LYS A 24 -11.03 -13.71 -8.83
N LYS A 25 -11.72 -14.69 -8.22
CA LYS A 25 -13.08 -14.45 -7.67
C LYS A 25 -13.09 -13.88 -6.26
N LYS A 26 -12.10 -14.21 -5.43
CA LYS A 26 -12.19 -14.00 -3.98
C LYS A 26 -11.01 -13.33 -3.33
N GLN A 27 -9.82 -13.36 -3.95
CA GLN A 27 -8.59 -12.99 -3.24
C GLN A 27 -8.06 -11.59 -3.57
N LEU A 28 -8.64 -10.93 -4.58
CA LEU A 28 -8.23 -9.58 -4.97
C LEU A 28 -9.31 -8.58 -4.53
N HIS A 29 -8.92 -7.65 -3.68
CA HIS A 29 -9.78 -6.59 -3.17
C HIS A 29 -9.15 -5.24 -3.46
N GLY A 30 -9.95 -4.22 -3.75
CA GLY A 30 -9.45 -2.87 -3.98
C GLY A 30 -10.47 -1.81 -3.62
N PHE A 31 -9.98 -0.68 -3.18
CA PHE A 31 -10.77 0.50 -2.84
C PHE A 31 -10.24 1.69 -3.63
N GLU A 32 -11.12 2.43 -4.26
CA GLU A 32 -10.78 3.63 -5.02
C GLU A 32 -11.83 4.71 -4.79
N LEU A 33 -11.37 5.89 -4.39
CA LEU A 33 -12.27 7.01 -4.09
C LEU A 33 -12.83 7.65 -5.36
N GLN A 34 -11.97 7.81 -6.37
CA GLN A 34 -12.33 8.54 -7.59
C GLN A 34 -13.07 7.63 -8.57
N SER A 35 -14.29 7.97 -8.92
CA SER A 35 -15.16 7.16 -9.80
C SER A 35 -14.57 6.91 -11.19
N ASN A 36 -13.89 7.89 -11.78
CA ASN A 36 -13.18 7.74 -13.06
C ASN A 36 -12.02 6.75 -12.96
N MET A 37 -11.21 6.82 -11.90
CA MET A 37 -10.11 5.88 -11.67
C MET A 37 -10.62 4.48 -11.30
N PHE A 38 -11.73 4.40 -10.58
CA PHE A 38 -12.43 3.14 -10.33
C PHE A 38 -12.88 2.49 -11.65
N ALA A 39 -13.48 3.25 -12.56
CA ALA A 39 -13.90 2.73 -13.86
C ALA A 39 -12.70 2.21 -14.68
N VAL A 40 -11.58 2.94 -14.69
CA VAL A 40 -10.35 2.51 -15.34
C VAL A 40 -9.78 1.24 -14.69
N ALA A 41 -9.78 1.16 -13.37
CA ALA A 41 -9.31 -0.02 -12.64
C ALA A 41 -10.19 -1.24 -12.96
N ALA A 42 -11.51 -1.09 -12.91
CA ALA A 42 -12.47 -2.16 -13.25
C ALA A 42 -12.31 -2.65 -14.69
N ALA A 43 -12.23 -1.73 -15.66
CA ALA A 43 -11.98 -2.07 -17.07
C ALA A 43 -10.67 -2.84 -17.25
N ASN A 44 -9.60 -2.41 -16.59
CA ASN A 44 -8.31 -3.10 -16.63
C ASN A 44 -8.37 -4.53 -16.07
N MET A 45 -9.13 -4.76 -15.00
CA MET A 45 -9.30 -6.09 -14.43
C MET A 45 -10.14 -6.98 -15.36
N ILE A 46 -11.23 -6.46 -15.91
CA ILE A 46 -12.10 -7.17 -16.87
C ILE A 46 -11.30 -7.60 -18.11
N LEU A 47 -10.52 -6.70 -18.70
CA LEU A 47 -9.69 -7.00 -19.88
C LEU A 47 -8.69 -8.12 -19.63
N ARG A 48 -8.27 -8.31 -18.39
CA ARG A 48 -7.36 -9.39 -17.97
C ARG A 48 -8.09 -10.65 -17.51
N LYS A 49 -9.39 -10.74 -17.82
CA LYS A 49 -10.22 -11.89 -17.49
C LYS A 49 -10.29 -12.18 -16.00
N ASP A 50 -10.19 -11.13 -15.17
CA ASP A 50 -10.44 -11.24 -13.73
C ASP A 50 -11.94 -11.50 -13.47
N GLY A 51 -12.80 -10.92 -14.26
CA GLY A 51 -14.24 -11.23 -14.35
C GLY A 51 -15.09 -10.91 -13.12
N ASN A 52 -14.50 -10.63 -11.96
CA ASN A 52 -15.22 -10.44 -10.72
C ASN A 52 -14.35 -9.79 -9.64
N SER A 53 -13.69 -8.69 -10.01
CA SER A 53 -12.88 -7.93 -9.05
C SER A 53 -13.76 -7.42 -7.91
N ASN A 54 -13.32 -7.68 -6.68
CA ASN A 54 -13.94 -7.11 -5.49
C ASN A 54 -13.42 -5.67 -5.31
N LEU A 55 -13.70 -4.81 -6.33
CA LEU A 55 -13.39 -3.40 -6.30
C LEU A 55 -14.57 -2.63 -5.73
N GLU A 56 -14.31 -1.70 -4.85
CA GLU A 56 -15.29 -0.81 -4.25
C GLU A 56 -14.95 0.64 -4.55
N CYS A 57 -15.91 1.40 -5.10
CA CYS A 57 -15.79 2.85 -5.27
C CYS A 57 -16.18 3.53 -3.97
N CYS A 58 -15.23 3.82 -3.12
CA CYS A 58 -15.49 4.41 -1.81
C CYS A 58 -14.23 5.03 -1.19
N ASP A 59 -14.45 5.86 -0.17
CA ASP A 59 -13.38 6.35 0.69
C ASP A 59 -12.92 5.22 1.63
N PHE A 60 -11.68 4.77 1.45
CA PHE A 60 -11.09 3.70 2.25
C PHE A 60 -10.97 4.09 3.73
N LEU A 61 -10.62 5.33 4.04
CA LEU A 61 -10.49 5.80 5.44
C LEU A 61 -11.82 5.80 6.21
N ARG A 62 -12.95 5.81 5.50
CA ARG A 62 -14.28 5.71 6.11
C ARG A 62 -14.76 4.28 6.32
N LYS A 63 -14.08 3.29 5.77
CA LYS A 63 -14.36 1.87 6.07
C LYS A 63 -13.85 1.55 7.46
N LYS A 64 -14.63 0.82 8.25
CA LYS A 64 -14.16 0.31 9.54
C LYS A 64 -13.09 -0.77 9.30
N PRO A 65 -11.88 -0.66 9.87
CA PRO A 65 -10.81 -1.65 9.66
C PRO A 65 -11.29 -3.09 9.92
N ALA A 66 -12.02 -3.35 11.00
CA ALA A 66 -12.56 -4.67 11.31
C ALA A 66 -13.45 -5.25 10.19
N GLN A 67 -14.20 -4.43 9.46
CA GLN A 67 -15.02 -4.89 8.33
C GLN A 67 -14.16 -5.26 7.11
N VAL A 68 -13.05 -4.54 6.90
CA VAL A 68 -12.09 -4.86 5.83
C VAL A 68 -11.30 -6.11 6.20
N GLN A 69 -10.87 -6.24 7.44
CA GLN A 69 -10.15 -7.41 7.97
C GLN A 69 -10.93 -8.71 7.77
N MET A 70 -12.26 -8.68 7.86
CA MET A 70 -13.12 -9.85 7.58
C MET A 70 -12.99 -10.38 6.14
N LYS A 71 -12.41 -9.61 5.20
CA LYS A 71 -12.08 -10.10 3.85
C LYS A 71 -10.88 -11.05 3.84
N GLY A 72 -10.12 -11.12 4.93
CA GLY A 72 -9.02 -12.04 5.12
C GLY A 72 -7.75 -11.70 4.31
N ALA A 73 -7.51 -10.44 4.02
CA ALA A 73 -6.34 -10.01 3.26
C ALA A 73 -5.06 -10.18 4.07
N THR A 74 -4.12 -10.95 3.54
CA THR A 74 -2.80 -11.21 4.12
C THR A 74 -1.69 -10.35 3.51
N VAL A 75 -2.00 -9.60 2.46
CA VAL A 75 -1.09 -8.66 1.79
C VAL A 75 -1.83 -7.36 1.52
N GLY A 76 -1.24 -6.24 1.94
CA GLY A 76 -1.68 -4.88 1.65
C GLY A 76 -0.69 -4.13 0.78
N LEU A 77 -1.17 -3.49 -0.29
CA LEU A 77 -0.37 -2.63 -1.16
C LEU A 77 -1.06 -1.28 -1.30
N MET A 78 -0.33 -0.19 -1.09
CA MET A 78 -0.90 1.14 -1.15
C MET A 78 0.11 2.17 -1.68
N ASN A 79 -0.41 3.13 -2.41
CA ASN A 79 0.23 4.40 -2.72
C ASN A 79 -0.78 5.50 -2.36
N PRO A 80 -0.75 6.04 -1.13
CA PRO A 80 -1.71 7.05 -0.69
C PRO A 80 -1.47 8.37 -1.40
N PRO A 81 -2.43 9.30 -1.37
CA PRO A 81 -2.20 10.67 -1.85
C PRO A 81 -1.12 11.35 -1.00
N TYR A 82 -0.23 12.12 -1.65
CA TYR A 82 0.85 12.80 -0.96
C TYR A 82 0.47 14.24 -0.58
N SER A 83 0.97 14.69 0.57
CA SER A 83 0.86 16.08 1.04
C SER A 83 -0.56 16.62 1.15
N GLN A 84 -1.53 15.77 1.40
CA GLN A 84 -2.92 16.19 1.63
C GLN A 84 -3.17 16.54 3.12
N GLY A 85 -2.38 15.98 4.03
CA GLY A 85 -2.51 16.20 5.46
C GLY A 85 -2.10 17.61 5.88
N THR A 86 -2.85 18.19 6.81
CA THR A 86 -2.54 19.48 7.47
C THR A 86 -2.65 19.34 8.98
N LYS A 87 -2.21 20.36 9.73
CA LYS A 87 -2.43 20.36 11.20
C LYS A 87 -3.91 20.37 11.58
N ALA A 88 -4.76 20.92 10.72
CA ALA A 88 -6.21 20.96 10.92
C ALA A 88 -6.90 19.66 10.50
N ASP A 89 -6.29 18.92 9.58
CA ASP A 89 -6.78 17.63 9.07
C ASP A 89 -5.64 16.61 9.02
N PRO A 90 -5.26 16.06 10.18
CA PRO A 90 -4.18 15.07 10.26
C PRO A 90 -4.58 13.69 9.71
N GLU A 91 -5.86 13.42 9.49
CA GLU A 91 -6.33 12.16 8.93
C GLU A 91 -5.89 11.99 7.46
N GLN A 92 -5.53 13.07 6.80
CA GLN A 92 -5.03 13.06 5.43
C GLN A 92 -3.50 12.89 5.33
N TYR A 93 -2.78 12.72 6.44
CA TYR A 93 -1.36 12.36 6.38
C TYR A 93 -1.18 10.93 5.85
N GLU A 94 -0.11 10.71 5.11
CA GLU A 94 0.27 9.39 4.59
C GLU A 94 0.36 8.34 5.71
N LEU A 95 0.78 8.74 6.91
CA LEU A 95 0.88 7.87 8.08
C LEU A 95 -0.49 7.37 8.57
N SER A 96 -1.54 8.19 8.45
CA SER A 96 -2.91 7.77 8.76
C SER A 96 -3.39 6.67 7.81
N PHE A 97 -3.09 6.81 6.53
CA PHE A 97 -3.40 5.77 5.54
C PHE A 97 -2.65 4.46 5.82
N ILE A 98 -1.37 4.56 6.24
CA ILE A 98 -0.57 3.39 6.62
C ILE A 98 -1.22 2.68 7.81
N GLU A 99 -1.53 3.41 8.87
CA GLU A 99 -2.17 2.88 10.06
C GLU A 99 -3.49 2.18 9.73
N HIS A 100 -4.36 2.88 9.00
CA HIS A 100 -5.66 2.33 8.58
C HIS A 100 -5.53 1.07 7.71
N LEU A 101 -4.53 1.02 6.80
CA LEU A 101 -4.25 -0.18 6.03
C LEU A 101 -3.83 -1.34 6.93
N LEU A 102 -2.89 -1.11 7.84
CA LEU A 102 -2.37 -2.15 8.73
C LEU A 102 -3.47 -2.71 9.64
N ASP A 103 -4.32 -1.84 10.22
CA ASP A 103 -5.47 -2.22 11.03
C ASP A 103 -6.50 -3.03 10.23
N SER A 104 -6.55 -2.85 8.91
CA SER A 104 -7.49 -3.53 8.01
C SER A 104 -7.01 -4.90 7.52
N LEU A 105 -5.80 -5.30 7.82
CA LEU A 105 -5.22 -6.58 7.44
C LEU A 105 -5.39 -7.63 8.54
N THR A 106 -5.21 -8.91 8.19
CA THR A 106 -5.16 -9.99 9.17
C THR A 106 -3.87 -9.97 9.98
N ASP A 107 -3.86 -10.62 11.13
CA ASP A 107 -2.68 -10.75 11.99
C ASP A 107 -1.50 -11.38 11.22
N GLY A 108 -0.32 -10.81 11.36
CA GLY A 108 0.89 -11.23 10.67
C GLY A 108 0.92 -10.93 9.17
N ALA A 109 -0.09 -10.23 8.64
CA ALA A 109 -0.13 -9.83 7.23
C ALA A 109 1.01 -8.86 6.87
N ARG A 110 1.44 -8.90 5.61
CA ARG A 110 2.47 -8.00 5.09
C ARG A 110 1.87 -6.81 4.37
N ALA A 111 2.37 -5.63 4.64
CA ALA A 111 2.03 -4.44 3.87
C ALA A 111 3.27 -3.80 3.25
N ALA A 112 3.13 -3.31 2.02
CA ALA A 112 4.11 -2.46 1.37
C ALA A 112 3.42 -1.18 0.89
N VAL A 113 3.94 -0.04 1.33
CA VAL A 113 3.37 1.27 1.02
C VAL A 113 4.44 2.17 0.41
N ILE A 114 4.06 2.88 -0.65
CA ILE A 114 4.93 3.88 -1.27
C ILE A 114 4.54 5.24 -0.70
N VAL A 115 5.48 5.91 -0.05
CA VAL A 115 5.25 7.23 0.56
C VAL A 115 6.46 8.14 0.34
N PRO A 116 6.31 9.47 0.48
CA PRO A 116 7.45 10.37 0.52
C PRO A 116 8.42 9.99 1.65
N GLN A 117 9.71 10.12 1.42
CA GLN A 117 10.73 9.92 2.46
C GLN A 117 10.46 10.80 3.68
N SER A 118 9.91 12.01 3.47
CA SER A 118 9.53 12.92 4.55
C SER A 118 8.52 12.31 5.53
N SER A 119 7.59 11.46 5.07
CA SER A 119 6.65 10.75 5.95
C SER A 119 7.37 9.84 6.94
N MET A 120 8.50 9.24 6.54
CA MET A 120 9.31 8.39 7.42
C MET A 120 10.22 9.20 8.34
N THR A 121 10.74 10.34 7.89
CA THR A 121 11.71 11.18 8.63
C THR A 121 11.08 12.37 9.34
N GLY A 122 9.82 12.70 9.07
CA GLY A 122 9.09 13.84 9.63
C GLY A 122 9.06 13.85 11.16
N LYS A 123 9.14 15.05 11.74
CA LYS A 123 9.31 15.26 13.20
C LYS A 123 8.19 16.12 13.83
N SER A 124 7.11 16.41 13.09
CA SER A 124 5.95 17.09 13.68
C SER A 124 5.33 16.25 14.79
N LYS A 125 4.64 16.88 15.73
CA LYS A 125 3.98 16.17 16.83
C LYS A 125 2.96 15.15 16.33
N ALA A 126 2.21 15.48 15.27
CA ALA A 126 1.24 14.58 14.66
C ALA A 126 1.92 13.36 14.03
N GLU A 127 2.97 13.57 13.21
CA GLU A 127 3.71 12.47 12.59
C GLU A 127 4.36 11.55 13.63
N GLN A 128 4.92 12.13 14.70
CA GLN A 128 5.48 11.32 15.79
C GLN A 128 4.41 10.50 16.52
N ALA A 129 3.20 11.05 16.71
CA ALA A 129 2.09 10.34 17.33
C ALA A 129 1.65 9.15 16.47
N PHE A 130 1.46 9.35 15.15
CA PHE A 130 1.15 8.25 14.21
C PHE A 130 2.24 7.17 14.20
N LYS A 131 3.51 7.56 14.05
CA LYS A 131 4.63 6.61 14.07
C LYS A 131 4.68 5.79 15.35
N LYS A 132 4.49 6.45 16.51
CA LYS A 132 4.46 5.77 17.81
C LYS A 132 3.31 4.77 17.89
N ASN A 133 2.13 5.12 17.37
CA ASN A 133 0.97 4.25 17.39
C ASN A 133 1.13 3.07 16.42
N ILE A 134 1.63 3.33 15.21
CA ILE A 134 1.96 2.29 14.24
C ILE A 134 2.95 1.28 14.86
N MET A 135 4.05 1.75 15.44
CA MET A 135 5.08 0.88 16.05
C MET A 135 4.59 0.15 17.30
N LYS A 136 3.60 0.68 18.01
CA LYS A 136 2.98 0.01 19.15
C LYS A 136 2.17 -1.22 18.73
N ASN A 137 1.55 -1.18 17.58
CA ASN A 137 0.60 -2.18 17.12
C ASN A 137 1.13 -3.04 15.98
N HIS A 138 2.10 -2.54 15.23
CA HIS A 138 2.62 -3.16 14.00
C HIS A 138 4.14 -3.06 13.96
N THR A 139 4.77 -3.90 13.16
CA THR A 139 6.22 -3.93 12.99
C THR A 139 6.66 -3.31 11.68
N LEU A 140 7.61 -2.36 11.73
CA LEU A 140 8.36 -1.92 10.56
C LEU A 140 9.45 -2.96 10.24
N GLU A 141 9.40 -3.56 9.08
CA GLU A 141 10.39 -4.55 8.61
C GLU A 141 11.58 -3.91 7.92
N GLY A 142 11.32 -2.85 7.18
CA GLY A 142 12.36 -2.10 6.50
C GLY A 142 11.83 -1.02 5.57
N VAL A 143 12.77 -0.26 5.00
CA VAL A 143 12.48 0.84 4.07
C VAL A 143 13.43 0.72 2.87
N ILE A 144 12.87 0.84 1.68
CA ILE A 144 13.61 0.84 0.41
C ILE A 144 13.52 2.24 -0.17
N THR A 145 14.65 2.91 -0.38
CA THR A 145 14.68 4.22 -1.06
C THR A 145 14.65 3.99 -2.56
N CYS A 146 13.66 4.58 -3.24
CA CYS A 146 13.52 4.47 -4.69
C CYS A 146 14.25 5.60 -5.41
N ASN A 147 14.37 5.46 -6.74
CA ASN A 147 14.85 6.52 -7.61
C ASN A 147 13.97 7.76 -7.46
N THR A 148 14.57 8.95 -7.41
CA THR A 148 13.87 10.24 -7.28
C THR A 148 12.95 10.51 -8.47
N ASP A 149 13.27 9.95 -9.63
CA ASP A 149 12.49 10.09 -10.87
C ASP A 149 11.39 9.02 -11.03
N THR A 150 11.17 8.17 -10.02
CA THR A 150 10.10 7.15 -10.03
C THR A 150 8.73 7.74 -10.39
N PHE A 151 8.45 8.96 -9.92
CA PHE A 151 7.23 9.70 -10.28
C PHE A 151 7.60 10.96 -11.07
N TYR A 152 7.47 10.89 -12.38
CA TYR A 152 7.79 11.99 -13.28
C TYR A 152 7.05 13.28 -12.90
N GLY A 153 7.78 14.39 -12.82
CA GLY A 153 7.23 15.72 -12.52
C GLY A 153 6.83 15.95 -11.06
N VAL A 154 7.04 14.98 -10.18
CA VAL A 154 6.79 15.12 -8.74
C VAL A 154 8.14 15.16 -8.03
N GLY A 155 8.53 16.31 -7.50
CA GLY A 155 9.80 16.50 -6.79
C GLY A 155 9.83 15.81 -5.42
N THR A 156 9.46 14.53 -5.37
CA THR A 156 9.34 13.74 -4.14
C THR A 156 10.31 12.57 -4.19
N ASN A 157 11.04 12.35 -3.11
CA ASN A 157 11.86 11.15 -2.93
C ASN A 157 10.98 10.03 -2.40
N PRO A 158 10.55 9.06 -3.24
CA PRO A 158 9.68 7.99 -2.78
C PRO A 158 10.47 6.91 -2.04
N VAL A 159 9.83 6.34 -1.03
CA VAL A 159 10.32 5.15 -0.35
C VAL A 159 9.22 4.10 -0.28
N ILE A 160 9.60 2.83 -0.28
CA ILE A 160 8.70 1.72 0.02
C ILE A 160 8.95 1.32 1.46
N ALA A 161 7.97 1.53 2.33
CA ALA A 161 7.99 1.04 3.70
C ALA A 161 7.25 -0.29 3.79
N VAL A 162 7.88 -1.29 4.41
CA VAL A 162 7.34 -2.64 4.55
C VAL A 162 7.03 -2.91 6.01
N PHE A 163 5.83 -3.41 6.28
CA PHE A 163 5.32 -3.66 7.63
C PHE A 163 4.80 -5.09 7.78
N THR A 164 4.74 -5.54 9.04
CA THR A 164 3.92 -6.67 9.49
C THR A 164 2.80 -6.13 10.38
N ALA A 165 1.57 -6.47 10.05
CA ALA A 165 0.38 -6.02 10.74
C ALA A 165 0.14 -6.82 12.04
N HIS A 166 -0.37 -6.13 13.07
CA HIS A 166 -0.79 -6.68 14.36
C HIS A 166 0.33 -7.41 15.14
N GLU A 167 1.57 -7.06 14.88
CA GLU A 167 2.73 -7.48 15.64
C GLU A 167 3.43 -6.23 16.17
N PRO A 168 3.41 -5.95 17.49
CA PRO A 168 4.12 -4.81 18.07
C PRO A 168 5.60 -4.83 17.68
N HIS A 169 6.14 -3.66 17.35
CA HIS A 169 7.55 -3.55 17.00
C HIS A 169 8.45 -3.77 18.22
N ASP A 170 9.29 -4.76 18.15
CA ASP A 170 10.33 -4.99 19.16
C ASP A 170 11.44 -3.95 19.02
N ALA A 171 11.84 -3.33 20.13
CA ALA A 171 12.90 -2.32 20.14
C ALA A 171 14.26 -2.88 19.66
N ASP A 172 14.51 -4.17 19.86
CA ASP A 172 15.73 -4.84 19.44
C ASP A 172 15.66 -5.40 18.01
N LYS A 173 14.51 -5.26 17.34
CA LYS A 173 14.33 -5.73 15.97
C LYS A 173 15.15 -4.91 14.99
N VAL A 174 15.95 -5.60 14.19
CA VAL A 174 16.71 -4.99 13.09
C VAL A 174 15.79 -4.66 11.94
N CYS A 175 15.63 -3.35 11.64
CA CYS A 175 14.97 -2.88 10.42
C CYS A 175 15.98 -2.85 9.26
N LYS A 176 15.55 -3.28 8.08
CA LYS A 176 16.38 -3.26 6.87
C LYS A 176 16.21 -1.94 6.12
N PHE A 177 17.32 -1.26 5.84
CA PHE A 177 17.33 -0.07 4.99
C PHE A 177 18.10 -0.39 3.71
N ILE A 178 17.40 -0.23 2.57
CA ILE A 178 17.94 -0.57 1.26
C ILE A 178 17.94 0.70 0.41
N ASP A 179 19.10 1.04 -0.12
CA ASP A 179 19.24 2.09 -1.13
C ASP A 179 19.08 1.47 -2.52
N PHE A 180 17.95 1.77 -3.17
CA PHE A 180 17.63 1.29 -4.51
C PHE A 180 17.40 2.48 -5.47
N ARG A 181 18.13 3.59 -5.26
CA ARG A 181 18.02 4.77 -6.12
C ARG A 181 18.62 4.54 -7.51
N ASP A 182 19.65 3.72 -7.58
CA ASP A 182 20.20 3.23 -8.85
C ASP A 182 19.46 1.93 -9.22
N ASP A 183 18.33 2.08 -9.90
CA ASP A 183 17.47 0.98 -10.35
C ASP A 183 17.76 0.54 -11.81
N GLY A 184 18.80 1.13 -12.44
CA GLY A 184 19.19 0.86 -13.80
C GLY A 184 18.31 1.53 -14.87
N TYR A 185 17.40 2.43 -14.48
CA TYR A 185 16.54 3.17 -15.38
C TYR A 185 16.82 4.67 -15.31
N GLU A 186 16.75 5.32 -16.47
CA GLU A 186 16.81 6.78 -16.60
C GLU A 186 15.50 7.30 -17.17
N VAL A 187 14.95 8.35 -16.55
CA VAL A 187 13.80 9.06 -17.13
C VAL A 187 14.31 9.96 -18.25
N ARG A 188 13.90 9.69 -19.48
CA ARG A 188 14.19 10.55 -20.63
C ARG A 188 12.95 11.36 -20.98
N ALA A 189 13.15 12.65 -21.26
CA ALA A 189 12.11 13.46 -21.87
C ALA A 189 11.67 12.80 -23.18
N HIS A 190 10.38 12.79 -23.43
CA HIS A 190 9.79 12.12 -24.62
C HIS A 190 10.55 12.43 -25.90
N VAL A 191 10.95 11.38 -26.59
CA VAL A 191 11.33 11.41 -28.01
C VAL A 191 10.07 11.23 -28.83
#